data_9e4ac4d255791bfd7d4830a18a9c3e5a
#
_entry.id   9e4ac4d255791bfd7d4830a18a9c3e5a
#
_cell.length_a   1.000
_cell.length_b   1.000
_cell.length_c   1.000
_cell.angle_alpha   90.00
_cell.angle_beta   90.00
_cell.angle_gamma   90.00
#
_symmetry.space_group_name_H-M   'P 1'
#
loop_
_entity.id
_entity.type
_entity.pdbx_description
1 polymer ?
#
loop_
_entity_poly.entity_id
_entity_poly.type
_entity_poly.pdbx_seq_one_letter_code
_entity_poly.pdbx_strand_id
1 'polypeptide(L)' 'MESRYYFITVFGDIDTVIEGTEIAHNLESVGNLYPSYDEAVKALGKIKQALKKQ' A
#
# COMPACT_ATOMS: atom_id res chain seq x y z
N MET A 1 -15.69 -10.54 11.04
CA MET A 1 -14.30 -10.75 10.63
C MET A 1 -13.71 -9.47 10.07
N GLU A 2 -12.52 -9.12 10.51
CA GLU A 2 -11.86 -7.93 10.02
C GLU A 2 -11.15 -8.24 8.70
N SER A 3 -11.39 -7.42 7.69
CA SER A 3 -10.65 -7.51 6.44
C SER A 3 -9.47 -6.55 6.50
N ARG A 4 -8.30 -7.06 6.18
CA ARG A 4 -7.08 -6.27 6.17
C ARG A 4 -6.60 -6.03 4.75
N TYR A 5 -6.15 -4.81 4.53
CA TYR A 5 -5.49 -4.42 3.28
C TYR A 5 -4.06 -4.04 3.58
N TYR A 6 -3.28 -3.87 2.53
CA TYR A 6 -1.86 -3.54 2.62
C TYR A 6 -1.61 -2.20 1.98
N PHE A 7 -0.64 -1.47 2.52
CA PHE A 7 -0.26 -0.19 1.96
C PHE A 7 1.25 0.02 2.10
N ILE A 8 1.77 0.96 1.30
CA ILE A 8 3.20 1.28 1.29
C ILE A 8 3.42 2.50 2.16
N THR A 9 4.30 2.38 3.15
CA THR A 9 4.62 3.49 4.06
C THR A 9 5.59 4.47 3.41
N VAL A 10 5.73 5.64 4.04
CA VAL A 10 6.68 6.65 3.56
C VAL A 10 8.13 6.19 3.67
N PHE A 11 8.39 5.14 4.44
CA PHE A 11 9.74 4.58 4.60
C PHE A 11 10.05 3.49 3.58
N GLY A 12 9.11 3.18 2.69
CA GLY A 12 9.30 2.14 1.69
C GLY A 12 9.02 0.72 2.19
N ASP A 13 8.26 0.62 3.26
CA ASP A 13 7.85 -0.67 3.83
C ASP A 13 6.37 -0.92 3.54
N ILE A 14 5.94 -2.17 3.74
CA ILE A 14 4.54 -2.55 3.58
C ILE A 14 3.95 -2.80 4.97
N ASP A 15 2.82 -2.17 5.23
CA ASP A 15 2.10 -2.32 6.48
C ASP A 15 0.64 -2.70 6.20
N THR A 16 -0.10 -3.00 7.23
CA THR A 16 -1.51 -3.39 7.10
C THR A 16 -2.44 -2.34 7.70
N VAL A 17 -3.67 -2.33 7.19
CA VAL A 17 -4.72 -1.43 7.66
C VAL A 17 -6.04 -2.20 7.62
N ILE A 18 -6.94 -1.90 8.56
CA ILE A 18 -8.25 -2.55 8.65
C ILE A 18 -9.23 -1.84 7.73
N GLU A 19 -9.95 -2.64 6.92
CA GLU A 19 -10.98 -2.13 6.03
C GLU A 19 -12.05 -1.33 6.80
N GLY A 20 -12.52 -0.26 6.18
CA GLY A 20 -13.60 0.57 6.73
C GLY A 20 -13.13 1.64 7.70
N THR A 21 -11.84 1.70 7.97
CA THR A 21 -11.30 2.78 8.81
C THR A 21 -11.06 4.03 7.98
N GLU A 22 -10.96 5.17 8.65
CA GLU A 22 -10.68 6.43 7.97
C GLU A 22 -9.33 6.39 7.26
N ILE A 23 -8.34 5.76 7.89
CA ILE A 23 -7.01 5.61 7.30
C ILE A 23 -7.10 4.81 6.00
N ALA A 24 -7.84 3.70 6.01
CA ALA A 24 -8.02 2.88 4.80
C ALA A 24 -8.68 3.68 3.69
N HIS A 25 -9.70 4.47 4.02
CA HIS A 25 -10.39 5.31 3.04
C HIS A 25 -9.42 6.33 2.42
N ASN A 26 -8.60 6.96 3.23
CA ASN A 26 -7.62 7.94 2.75
C ASN A 26 -6.56 7.29 1.86
N LEU A 27 -6.09 6.09 2.24
CA LEU A 27 -5.12 5.36 1.41
C LEU A 27 -5.71 4.96 0.07
N GLU A 28 -6.97 4.51 0.06
CA GLU A 28 -7.65 4.16 -1.18
C GLU A 28 -7.77 5.37 -2.11
N SER A 29 -8.06 6.54 -1.57
CA SER A 29 -8.24 7.75 -2.37
C SER A 29 -6.97 8.17 -3.10
N VAL A 30 -5.80 7.81 -2.60
CA VAL A 30 -4.52 8.11 -3.27
C VAL A 30 -3.95 6.90 -4.00
N GLY A 31 -4.72 5.81 -4.09
CA GLY A 31 -4.30 4.62 -4.82
C GLY A 31 -3.26 3.77 -4.08
N ASN A 32 -3.15 3.90 -2.77
CA ASN A 32 -2.18 3.16 -1.97
C ASN A 32 -2.88 2.16 -1.04
N LEU A 33 -3.74 1.34 -1.63
CA LEU A 33 -4.43 0.29 -0.88
C LEU A 33 -4.49 -0.96 -1.74
N TYR A 34 -3.94 -2.06 -1.24
CA TYR A 34 -3.76 -3.29 -1.99
C TYR A 34 -4.45 -4.44 -1.27
N PRO A 35 -5.18 -5.31 -2.00
CA PRO A 35 -5.92 -6.41 -1.37
C PRO A 35 -5.03 -7.55 -0.89
N SER A 36 -3.80 -7.64 -1.39
CA SER A 36 -2.87 -8.70 -0.98
C SER A 36 -1.46 -8.17 -0.81
N TYR A 37 -0.69 -8.89 -0.02
CA TYR A 37 0.72 -8.55 0.19
C TYR A 37 1.50 -8.58 -1.12
N ASP A 38 1.23 -9.58 -1.96
CA ASP A 38 1.92 -9.72 -3.25
C ASP A 38 1.71 -8.50 -4.15
N GLU A 39 0.50 -7.97 -4.19
CA GLU A 39 0.21 -6.78 -4.98
C GLU A 39 0.92 -5.55 -4.44
N ALA A 40 0.99 -5.43 -3.12
CA ALA A 40 1.73 -4.34 -2.50
C ALA A 40 3.22 -4.43 -2.82
N VAL A 41 3.79 -5.64 -2.79
CA VAL A 41 5.21 -5.87 -3.13
C VAL A 41 5.48 -5.46 -4.57
N LYS A 42 4.60 -5.84 -5.50
CA LYS A 42 4.76 -5.47 -6.91
C LYS A 42 4.73 -3.95 -7.10
N ALA A 43 3.80 -3.29 -6.43
CA ALA A 43 3.69 -1.83 -6.51
C ALA A 43 4.92 -1.16 -5.93
N LEU A 44 5.41 -1.65 -4.79
CA LEU A 44 6.63 -1.11 -4.17
C LEU A 44 7.84 -1.27 -5.08
N GLY A 45 7.95 -2.42 -5.75
CA GLY A 45 9.04 -2.65 -6.71
C GLY A 45 9.03 -1.64 -7.85
N LYS A 46 7.86 -1.30 -8.37
CA LYS A 46 7.72 -0.29 -9.43
C LYS A 46 8.12 1.09 -8.94
N ILE A 47 7.75 1.44 -7.72
CA ILE A 47 8.12 2.73 -7.13
C ILE A 47 9.64 2.83 -6.98
N LYS A 48 10.26 1.77 -6.48
CA LYS A 48 11.72 1.74 -6.32
C LYS A 48 12.44 1.88 -7.64
N GLN A 49 11.94 1.22 -8.70
CA GLN A 49 12.51 1.34 -10.03
C GLN A 49 12.40 2.75 -10.58
N ALA A 50 11.25 3.39 -10.38
CA ALA A 50 11.04 4.76 -10.84
C ALA A 50 12.00 5.73 -10.15
N LEU A 51 12.23 5.55 -8.87
CA LEU A 51 13.17 6.38 -8.12
C LEU A 51 14.62 6.18 -8.57
N LYS A 52 14.98 4.96 -8.95
CA LYS A 52 16.34 4.66 -9.42
C LYS A 52 16.67 5.31 -10.75
N LYS A 53 15.67 5.62 -11.55
CA LYS A 53 15.86 6.21 -12.87
C LYS A 53 16.06 7.72 -12.84
N GLN A 54 15.95 8.32 -11.68
CA GLN A 54 16.14 9.76 -11.53
C GLN A 54 17.61 10.11 -11.18
#